data_407f51b5e70566d3efb6e24671f0b102
#
_entry.id   407f51b5e70566d3efb6e24671f0b102
#
_cell.length_a   1.000
_cell.length_b   1.000
_cell.length_c   1.000
_cell.angle_alpha   90.00
_cell.angle_beta   90.00
_cell.angle_gamma   90.00
#
_symmetry.space_group_name_H-M   'P 1'
#
loop_
_entity.id
_entity.type
_entity.pdbx_description
1 polymer ?
#
loop_
_entity_poly.entity_id
_entity_poly.type
_entity_poly.pdbx_seq_one_letter_code
_entity_poly.pdbx_strand_id
1 'polypeptide(L)'
;MSHHGKSADRIGQLKVVEAFLAAKLSDFISRLKEAQIFDNTLIVFGSGMSDGSIHSNRNLPVLLAGGGLKHQGHVICPEEQHKRVPLSNLWLSVLHWFGSEADRFGRSTGTFSPMEIG
;
A
#
# COMPACT_ATOMS: atom_id res chain seq x y z
N MET A 1 -9.12 3.25 17.79
CA MET A 1 -9.26 4.61 17.19
C MET A 1 -9.77 4.64 15.75
N SER A 2 -9.58 3.57 14.95
CA SER A 2 -10.15 3.49 13.58
C SER A 2 -11.69 3.46 13.57
N HIS A 3 -12.35 3.02 14.65
CA HIS A 3 -13.80 3.06 14.82
C HIS A 3 -14.27 4.42 15.33
N HIS A 4 -14.20 5.43 14.48
CA HIS A 4 -14.49 6.83 14.86
C HIS A 4 -15.97 7.18 14.84
N GLY A 5 -16.85 6.34 14.27
CA GLY A 5 -18.29 6.63 14.13
C GLY A 5 -18.57 7.97 13.45
N LYS A 6 -17.61 8.49 12.67
CA LYS A 6 -17.64 9.81 12.02
C LYS A 6 -17.78 11.00 12.97
N SER A 7 -17.48 10.83 14.29
CA SER A 7 -17.43 11.97 15.20
C SER A 7 -16.18 12.81 14.94
N ALA A 8 -16.32 14.15 14.94
CA ALA A 8 -15.22 15.07 14.64
C ALA A 8 -14.04 14.92 15.60
N ASP A 9 -14.30 14.68 16.89
CA ASP A 9 -13.27 14.48 17.91
C ASP A 9 -12.43 13.21 17.64
N ARG A 10 -13.10 12.09 17.39
CA ARG A 10 -12.43 10.82 17.07
C ARG A 10 -11.65 10.87 15.75
N ILE A 11 -12.19 11.57 14.75
CA ILE A 11 -11.49 11.83 13.49
C ILE A 11 -10.24 12.67 13.75
N GLY A 12 -10.33 13.69 14.60
CA GLY A 12 -9.17 14.49 15.01
C GLY A 12 -8.08 13.65 15.67
N GLN A 13 -8.46 12.79 16.61
CA GLN A 13 -7.53 11.85 17.24
C GLN A 13 -6.90 10.88 16.26
N LEU A 14 -7.67 10.32 15.32
CA LEU A 14 -7.18 9.43 14.27
C LEU A 14 -6.14 10.13 13.39
N LYS A 15 -6.39 11.37 12.98
CA LYS A 15 -5.41 12.16 12.20
C LYS A 15 -4.07 12.31 12.90
N VAL A 16 -4.06 12.49 14.22
CA VAL A 16 -2.82 12.56 14.99
C VAL A 16 -2.06 11.25 14.95
N VAL A 17 -2.75 10.12 15.10
CA VAL A 17 -2.14 8.79 15.02
C VAL A 17 -1.60 8.51 13.62
N GLU A 18 -2.38 8.82 12.58
CA GLU A 18 -1.96 8.63 11.19
C GLU A 18 -0.76 9.50 10.83
N ALA A 19 -0.72 10.75 11.29
CA ALA A 19 0.44 11.63 11.10
C ALA A 19 1.69 11.09 11.80
N PHE A 20 1.54 10.52 13.00
CA PHE A 20 2.63 9.86 13.70
C PHE A 20 3.18 8.65 12.93
N LEU A 21 2.29 7.79 12.42
CA LEU A 21 2.68 6.62 11.63
C LEU A 21 3.37 7.04 10.33
N ALA A 22 2.86 8.06 9.64
CA ALA A 22 3.48 8.60 8.43
C ALA A 22 4.87 9.17 8.70
N ALA A 23 5.07 9.88 9.83
CA ALA A 23 6.37 10.37 10.24
C ALA A 23 7.36 9.23 10.53
N LYS A 24 6.91 8.15 11.16
CA LYS A 24 7.74 6.95 11.39
C LYS A 24 8.12 6.25 10.09
N LEU A 25 7.22 6.16 9.14
CA LEU A 25 7.51 5.63 7.80
C LEU A 25 8.56 6.50 7.09
N SER A 26 8.40 7.82 7.14
CA SER A 26 9.36 8.77 6.56
C SER A 26 10.76 8.62 7.17
N ASP A 27 10.85 8.52 8.50
CA ASP A 27 12.12 8.28 9.20
C ASP A 27 12.75 6.95 8.79
N PHE A 28 11.96 5.90 8.70
CA PHE A 28 12.42 4.59 8.26
C PHE A 28 13.00 4.64 6.84
N ILE A 29 12.30 5.29 5.91
CA ILE A 29 12.76 5.46 4.53
C ILE A 29 14.09 6.24 4.50
N SER A 30 14.21 7.31 5.30
CA SER A 30 15.43 8.09 5.38
C SER A 30 16.61 7.24 5.85
N ARG A 31 16.41 6.41 6.87
CA ARG A 31 17.45 5.48 7.37
C ARG A 31 17.87 4.44 6.33
N LEU A 32 16.93 3.92 5.56
CA LEU A 32 17.26 2.98 4.46
C LEU A 32 18.09 3.66 3.37
N LYS A 33 17.81 4.93 3.07
CA LYS A 33 18.61 5.73 2.12
C LYS A 33 20.00 6.02 2.65
N GLU A 34 20.13 6.41 3.91
CA GLU A 34 21.43 6.62 4.58
C GLU A 34 22.28 5.34 4.58
N ALA A 35 21.65 4.19 4.83
CA ALA A 35 22.29 2.89 4.79
C ALA A 35 22.56 2.37 3.36
N GLN A 36 22.14 3.09 2.32
CA GLN A 36 22.28 2.73 0.90
C GLN A 36 21.64 1.38 0.53
N ILE A 37 20.55 1.01 1.20
CA ILE A 37 19.80 -0.24 0.94
C ILE A 37 18.36 0.02 0.50
N PHE A 38 17.95 1.27 0.30
CA PHE A 38 16.59 1.64 -0.08
C PHE A 38 16.15 0.98 -1.39
N ASP A 39 17.02 0.94 -2.40
CA ASP A 39 16.70 0.34 -3.70
C ASP A 39 16.61 -1.18 -3.66
N ASN A 40 17.19 -1.80 -2.64
CA ASN A 40 17.12 -3.24 -2.40
C ASN A 40 16.05 -3.64 -1.37
N THR A 41 15.24 -2.67 -0.92
CA THR A 41 14.22 -2.87 0.09
C THR A 41 12.87 -2.40 -0.44
N LEU A 42 11.97 -3.32 -0.73
CA LEU A 42 10.60 -2.98 -1.13
C LEU A 42 9.75 -2.76 0.10
N ILE A 43 9.18 -1.57 0.23
CA ILE A 43 8.26 -1.19 1.30
C ILE A 43 6.85 -1.22 0.75
N VAL A 44 5.98 -1.95 1.44
CA VAL A 44 4.52 -1.91 1.23
C VAL A 44 3.88 -1.44 2.53
N PHE A 45 3.25 -0.29 2.52
CA PHE A 45 2.59 0.31 3.67
C PHE A 45 1.13 0.57 3.32
N GLY A 46 0.22 0.09 4.11
CA GLY A 46 -1.20 0.23 3.83
C GLY A 46 -2.09 -0.12 5.00
N SER A 47 -3.38 -0.08 4.76
CA SER A 47 -4.41 -0.44 5.72
C SER A 47 -5.23 -1.63 5.21
N GLY A 48 -5.68 -2.49 6.13
CA GLY A 48 -6.62 -3.57 5.82
C GLY A 48 -8.07 -3.09 5.65
N MET A 49 -8.34 -1.82 5.97
CA MET A 49 -9.66 -1.19 5.83
C MET A 49 -9.50 0.21 5.28
N SER A 50 -10.38 0.60 4.36
CA SER A 50 -10.49 1.97 3.85
C SER A 50 -11.37 2.85 4.75
N ASP A 51 -12.36 2.27 5.39
CA ASP A 51 -13.19 2.91 6.40
C ASP A 51 -13.33 1.98 7.61
N GLY A 52 -12.71 2.37 8.71
CA GLY A 52 -12.70 1.58 9.94
C GLY A 52 -14.05 1.54 10.67
N SER A 53 -14.96 2.48 10.41
CA SER A 53 -16.28 2.52 11.06
C SER A 53 -17.25 1.50 10.48
N ILE A 54 -17.20 1.28 9.18
CA ILE A 54 -18.05 0.31 8.47
C ILE A 54 -17.29 -0.94 8.05
N HIS A 55 -16.04 -1.07 8.46
CA HIS A 55 -15.14 -2.19 8.12
C HIS A 55 -15.03 -2.44 6.60
N SER A 56 -15.01 -1.35 5.81
CA SER A 56 -14.85 -1.48 4.36
C SER A 56 -13.43 -1.89 4.00
N ASN A 57 -13.30 -2.94 3.21
CA ASN A 57 -12.03 -3.39 2.62
C ASN A 57 -11.93 -3.09 1.11
N ARG A 58 -12.76 -2.17 0.62
CA ARG A 58 -12.73 -1.69 -0.77
C ARG A 58 -11.83 -0.47 -0.87
N ASN A 59 -11.19 -0.28 -2.02
CA ASN A 59 -10.32 0.88 -2.27
C ASN A 59 -9.27 1.08 -1.17
N LEU A 60 -8.55 0.03 -0.86
CA LEU A 60 -7.54 0.06 0.19
C LEU A 60 -6.41 1.02 -0.19
N PRO A 61 -6.03 1.94 0.72
CA PRO A 61 -4.86 2.78 0.51
C PRO A 61 -3.59 1.94 0.68
N VAL A 62 -2.73 1.94 -0.33
CA VAL A 62 -1.44 1.26 -0.29
C VAL A 62 -0.37 2.20 -0.84
N LEU A 63 0.74 2.28 -0.14
CA LEU A 63 1.94 3.00 -0.56
C LEU A 63 3.05 1.99 -0.86
N LEU A 64 3.68 2.15 -2.01
CA LEU A 64 4.88 1.40 -2.38
C LEU A 64 6.08 2.34 -2.40
N ALA A 65 7.21 1.91 -1.85
CA ALA A 65 8.44 2.68 -1.88
C ALA A 65 9.67 1.77 -1.92
N GLY A 66 10.76 2.29 -2.47
CA GLY A 66 12.01 1.55 -2.59
C GLY A 66 11.99 0.49 -3.69
N GLY A 67 12.85 -0.51 -3.53
CA GLY A 67 12.90 -1.66 -4.44
C GLY A 67 13.28 -1.36 -5.89
N GLY A 68 13.85 -0.19 -6.17
CA GLY A 68 14.15 0.25 -7.54
C GLY A 68 12.90 0.55 -8.37
N LEU A 69 11.74 0.75 -7.73
CA LEU A 69 10.50 1.06 -8.43
C LEU A 69 10.53 2.43 -9.08
N LYS A 70 9.95 2.54 -10.29
CA LYS A 70 9.66 3.83 -10.90
C LYS A 70 8.55 4.53 -10.16
N HIS A 71 8.71 5.83 -9.93
CA HIS A 71 7.66 6.64 -9.32
C HIS A 71 6.47 6.81 -10.28
N GLN A 72 5.33 6.28 -9.89
CA GLN A 72 4.08 6.33 -10.67
C GLN A 72 3.12 7.43 -10.18
N GLY A 73 3.45 8.12 -9.10
CA GLY A 73 2.56 9.08 -8.46
C GLY A 73 1.38 8.39 -7.77
N HIS A 74 0.21 9.00 -7.88
CA HIS A 74 -1.02 8.46 -7.30
C HIS A 74 -1.78 7.65 -8.36
N VAL A 75 -1.88 6.37 -8.14
CA VAL A 75 -2.61 5.43 -9.02
C VAL A 75 -3.98 5.14 -8.41
N ILE A 76 -5.04 5.39 -9.18
CA ILE A 76 -6.42 5.11 -8.78
C ILE A 76 -6.88 3.86 -9.52
N CYS A 77 -7.30 2.83 -8.78
CA CYS A 77 -7.89 1.63 -9.34
C CYS A 77 -9.41 1.82 -9.54
N PRO A 78 -10.00 1.20 -10.59
CA PRO A 78 -11.44 1.31 -10.84
C PRO A 78 -12.29 0.81 -9.68
N GLU A 79 -13.38 1.50 -9.38
CA GLU A 79 -14.32 1.11 -8.33
C GLU A 79 -15.43 0.17 -8.81
N GLU A 80 -15.72 0.16 -10.11
CA GLU A 80 -16.76 -0.70 -10.68
C GLU A 80 -16.43 -2.17 -10.43
N GLN A 81 -17.41 -2.91 -9.94
CA GLN A 81 -17.21 -4.28 -9.43
C GLN A 81 -16.50 -5.20 -10.41
N HIS A 82 -16.83 -5.09 -11.71
CA HIS A 82 -16.26 -5.95 -12.77
C HIS A 82 -14.87 -5.50 -13.26
N LYS A 83 -14.43 -4.29 -12.86
CA LYS A 83 -13.11 -3.71 -13.22
C LYS A 83 -12.15 -3.62 -12.04
N ARG A 84 -12.57 -4.05 -10.86
CA ARG A 84 -11.72 -3.97 -9.67
C ARG A 84 -10.46 -4.81 -9.84
N VAL A 85 -9.36 -4.25 -9.40
CA VAL A 85 -8.06 -4.93 -9.35
C VAL A 85 -7.94 -5.61 -7.99
N PRO A 86 -7.84 -6.95 -7.93
CA PRO A 86 -7.62 -7.63 -6.66
C PRO A 86 -6.29 -7.21 -6.02
N LEU A 87 -6.27 -7.02 -4.70
CA LEU A 87 -5.03 -6.76 -3.96
C LEU A 87 -4.00 -7.89 -4.16
N SER A 88 -4.46 -9.10 -4.40
CA SER A 88 -3.60 -10.24 -4.72
C SER A 88 -2.79 -10.07 -6.00
N ASN A 89 -3.21 -9.19 -6.93
CA ASN A 89 -2.40 -8.82 -8.10
C ASN A 89 -1.15 -8.04 -7.67
N LEU A 90 -1.28 -7.14 -6.69
CA LEU A 90 -0.14 -6.44 -6.11
C LEU A 90 0.81 -7.43 -5.44
N TRP A 91 0.28 -8.36 -4.64
CA TRP A 91 1.11 -9.37 -3.97
C TRP A 91 1.82 -10.30 -4.95
N LEU A 92 1.19 -10.64 -6.07
CA LEU A 92 1.86 -11.39 -7.13
C LEU A 92 3.02 -10.59 -7.74
N SER A 93 2.84 -9.29 -7.99
CA SER A 93 3.93 -8.41 -8.44
C SER A 93 5.06 -8.31 -7.41
N VAL A 94 4.75 -8.25 -6.12
CA VAL A 94 5.75 -8.28 -5.04
C VAL A 94 6.53 -9.59 -5.04
N LEU A 95 5.86 -10.72 -5.23
CA LEU A 95 6.53 -12.02 -5.35
C LEU A 95 7.48 -12.06 -6.56
N HIS A 96 7.07 -11.52 -7.70
CA HIS A 96 7.93 -11.42 -8.88
C HIS A 96 9.14 -10.51 -8.62
N TRP A 97 8.95 -9.41 -7.86
CA TRP A 97 10.07 -8.56 -7.44
C TRP A 97 11.10 -9.32 -6.63
N PHE A 98 10.70 -10.27 -5.79
CA PHE A 98 11.59 -11.18 -5.06
C PHE A 98 12.21 -12.28 -5.92
N GLY A 99 11.89 -12.34 -7.21
CA GLY A 99 12.39 -13.38 -8.13
C GLY A 99 11.57 -14.67 -8.13
N SER A 100 10.38 -14.67 -7.54
CA SER A 100 9.47 -15.83 -7.64
C SER A 100 8.86 -15.92 -9.04
N GLU A 101 8.79 -17.12 -9.59
CA GLU A 101 8.11 -17.41 -10.88
C GLU A 101 6.66 -17.85 -10.70
N ALA A 102 6.03 -17.50 -9.56
CA ALA A 102 4.64 -17.88 -9.30
C ALA A 102 3.70 -17.30 -10.36
N ASP A 103 2.83 -18.14 -10.92
CA ASP A 103 1.83 -17.73 -11.93
C ASP A 103 0.65 -16.98 -11.30
N ARG A 104 0.37 -17.24 -10.02
CA ARG A 104 -0.75 -16.64 -9.30
C ARG A 104 -0.52 -16.61 -7.81
N PHE A 105 -1.23 -15.70 -7.14
CA PHE A 105 -1.31 -15.59 -5.69
C PHE A 105 -2.76 -15.35 -5.27
N GLY A 106 -3.29 -16.22 -4.41
CA GLY A 106 -4.66 -16.10 -3.93
C GLY A 106 -5.68 -16.02 -5.09
N ARG A 107 -6.42 -14.92 -5.13
CA ARG A 107 -7.42 -14.64 -6.18
C ARG A 107 -6.88 -13.71 -7.26
N SER A 108 -5.57 -13.66 -7.49
CA SER A 108 -4.99 -12.83 -8.53
C SER A 108 -5.53 -13.20 -9.91
N THR A 109 -5.73 -12.18 -10.74
CA THR A 109 -6.13 -12.31 -12.15
C THR A 109 -4.98 -11.96 -13.10
N GLY A 110 -3.86 -11.54 -12.55
CA GLY A 110 -2.64 -11.11 -13.22
C GLY A 110 -1.78 -10.35 -12.23
N THR A 111 -0.77 -9.67 -12.72
CA THR A 111 0.09 -8.77 -11.95
C THR A 111 -0.55 -7.39 -11.79
N PHE A 112 0.03 -6.55 -10.93
CA PHE A 112 -0.33 -5.14 -10.81
C PHE A 112 0.54 -4.32 -11.75
N SER A 113 0.02 -4.00 -12.94
CA SER A 113 0.76 -3.35 -14.01
C SER A 113 1.41 -1.99 -13.67
N PRO A 114 0.86 -1.15 -12.76
CA PRO A 114 1.53 0.07 -12.36
C PRO A 114 2.82 -0.14 -11.57
N MET A 115 3.09 -1.33 -11.05
CA MET A 115 4.33 -1.64 -10.35
C MET A 115 5.45 -1.95 -11.35
N GLU A 116 6.20 -0.93 -11.72
CA GLU A 116 7.34 -1.06 -12.65
C GLU A 116 8.67 -0.87 -11.93
N ILE A 117 9.68 -1.64 -12.36
CA ILE A 117 11.06 -1.48 -11.90
C ILE A 117 11.78 -0.49 -12.83
N GLY A 118 12.47 0.45 -12.21
CA GLY A 118 13.26 1.46 -12.89
C GLY A 118 14.60 0.97 -13.39
#